data_6c7a090410b6a810c8b46409e9b0a1af
#
_entry.id   6c7a090410b6a810c8b46409e9b0a1af
#
_cell.length_a   1.000
_cell.length_b   1.000
_cell.length_c   1.000
_cell.angle_alpha   90.00
_cell.angle_beta   90.00
_cell.angle_gamma   90.00
#
_symmetry.space_group_name_H-M   'P 1'
#
loop_
_entity.id
_entity.type
_entity.pdbx_description
1 polymer ?
#
loop_
_entity_poly.entity_id
_entity_poly.type
_entity_poly.pdbx_seq_one_letter_code
_entity_poly.pdbx_strand_id
1 'polypeptide(L)'
;ALATPPPPKPELITVNSDDGAIATAKYWVQLHYYIYTTGKVDEYKALCPGNGDTATKPVKHATENYANGVWNDPVTITFTKAFRRSDFKDNVVVQVNFERESVNQYDSNGKVTYREKESRWAGVKLEYNGTQWIVIEAVNRES
;
A
#
# COMPACT_ATOMS: atom_id res chain seq x y z
N ALA A 1 -8.09 15.94 4.34
CA ALA A 1 -7.42 14.63 4.44
C ALA A 1 -8.08 13.72 5.47
N LEU A 2 -8.53 14.29 6.61
CA LEU A 2 -9.21 13.50 7.64
C LEU A 2 -10.51 12.87 7.15
N ALA A 3 -11.16 13.47 6.16
CA ALA A 3 -12.40 12.98 5.59
C ALA A 3 -12.17 11.99 4.45
N THR A 4 -10.92 11.70 4.09
CA THR A 4 -10.62 10.74 3.02
C THR A 4 -11.03 9.34 3.44
N PRO A 5 -11.93 8.69 2.67
CA PRO A 5 -12.35 7.32 2.99
C PRO A 5 -11.22 6.34 2.72
N PRO A 6 -11.16 5.22 3.45
CA PRO A 6 -10.19 4.18 3.16
C PRO A 6 -10.46 3.55 1.79
N PRO A 7 -9.43 3.01 1.12
CA PRO A 7 -9.65 2.26 -0.11
C PRO A 7 -10.55 1.04 0.17
N PRO A 8 -11.43 0.69 -0.75
CA PRO A 8 -12.35 -0.42 -0.52
C PRO A 8 -11.60 -1.75 -0.45
N LYS A 9 -11.92 -2.53 0.58
CA LYS A 9 -11.36 -3.87 0.74
C LYS A 9 -11.91 -4.77 -0.37
N PRO A 10 -11.03 -5.41 -1.17
CA PRO A 10 -11.52 -6.23 -2.28
C PRO A 10 -12.26 -7.48 -1.81
N GLU A 11 -13.37 -7.81 -2.47
CA GLU A 11 -14.14 -9.03 -2.16
C GLU A 11 -13.30 -10.28 -2.37
N LEU A 12 -12.42 -10.27 -3.39
CA LEU A 12 -11.56 -11.40 -3.71
C LEU A 12 -10.48 -11.68 -2.67
N ILE A 13 -10.33 -10.84 -1.65
CA ILE A 13 -9.35 -11.06 -0.58
C ILE A 13 -9.58 -12.38 0.16
N THR A 14 -10.81 -12.88 0.17
CA THR A 14 -11.17 -14.15 0.81
C THR A 14 -11.05 -15.36 -0.11
N VAL A 15 -10.72 -15.17 -1.38
CA VAL A 15 -10.65 -16.23 -2.37
C VAL A 15 -9.20 -16.66 -2.56
N ASN A 16 -8.90 -17.92 -2.26
CA ASN A 16 -7.55 -18.48 -2.40
C ASN A 16 -7.27 -18.80 -3.87
N SER A 17 -6.95 -17.75 -4.63
CA SER A 17 -6.69 -17.82 -6.07
C SER A 17 -5.64 -16.77 -6.43
N ASP A 18 -5.09 -16.86 -7.64
CA ASP A 18 -4.18 -15.82 -8.15
C ASP A 18 -4.88 -14.48 -8.26
N ASP A 19 -6.13 -14.47 -8.70
CA ASP A 19 -6.92 -13.23 -8.77
C ASP A 19 -7.11 -12.61 -7.39
N GLY A 20 -7.33 -13.43 -6.38
CA GLY A 20 -7.43 -12.96 -4.99
C GLY A 20 -6.13 -12.35 -4.49
N ALA A 21 -5.00 -13.00 -4.79
CA ALA A 21 -3.69 -12.47 -4.44
C ALA A 21 -3.40 -11.14 -5.15
N ILE A 22 -3.72 -11.05 -6.43
CA ILE A 22 -3.52 -9.83 -7.23
C ILE A 22 -4.38 -8.68 -6.69
N ALA A 23 -5.65 -8.94 -6.41
CA ALA A 23 -6.54 -7.92 -5.83
C ALA A 23 -6.01 -7.42 -4.48
N THR A 24 -5.49 -8.32 -3.66
CA THR A 24 -4.92 -7.97 -2.35
C THR A 24 -3.64 -7.15 -2.48
N ALA A 25 -2.78 -7.48 -3.45
CA ALA A 25 -1.56 -6.71 -3.70
C ALA A 25 -1.87 -5.27 -4.13
N LYS A 26 -2.86 -5.08 -4.98
CA LYS A 26 -3.34 -3.73 -5.35
C LYS A 26 -3.88 -2.97 -4.15
N TYR A 27 -4.64 -3.64 -3.30
CA TYR A 27 -5.17 -3.08 -2.07
C TYR A 27 -4.05 -2.62 -1.13
N TRP A 28 -2.98 -3.43 -1.00
CA TRP A 28 -1.82 -3.04 -0.23
C TRP A 28 -1.20 -1.74 -0.73
N VAL A 29 -1.04 -1.60 -2.05
CA VAL A 29 -0.49 -0.37 -2.64
C VAL A 29 -1.34 0.84 -2.24
N GLN A 30 -2.66 0.73 -2.35
CA GLN A 30 -3.58 1.80 -1.99
C GLN A 30 -3.52 2.15 -0.51
N LEU A 31 -3.50 1.15 0.37
CA LEU A 31 -3.38 1.36 1.82
C LEU A 31 -2.04 1.98 2.20
N HIS A 32 -0.96 1.58 1.54
CA HIS A 32 0.37 2.13 1.80
C HIS A 32 0.37 3.65 1.65
N TYR A 33 -0.28 4.19 0.64
CA TYR A 33 -0.38 5.64 0.46
C TYR A 33 -1.44 6.27 1.36
N TYR A 34 -2.53 5.58 1.61
CA TYR A 34 -3.62 6.06 2.46
C TYR A 34 -3.17 6.42 3.88
N ILE A 35 -2.30 5.61 4.47
CA ILE A 35 -1.84 5.86 5.84
C ILE A 35 -1.03 7.15 5.96
N TYR A 36 -0.32 7.57 4.91
CA TYR A 36 0.41 8.85 4.89
C TYR A 36 -0.51 10.05 4.67
N THR A 37 -1.70 9.83 4.15
CA THR A 37 -2.70 10.89 3.98
C THR A 37 -3.47 11.15 5.28
N THR A 38 -3.84 10.09 5.98
CA THR A 38 -4.78 10.18 7.11
C THR A 38 -4.19 9.86 8.48
N GLY A 39 -3.05 9.20 8.53
CA GLY A 39 -2.49 8.67 9.78
C GLY A 39 -3.26 7.48 10.35
N LYS A 40 -4.28 6.99 9.65
CA LYS A 40 -5.11 5.87 10.10
C LYS A 40 -4.50 4.56 9.63
N VAL A 41 -4.02 3.76 10.58
CA VAL A 41 -3.18 2.58 10.28
C VAL A 41 -3.85 1.24 10.56
N ASP A 42 -5.06 1.22 11.09
CA ASP A 42 -5.71 -0.03 11.54
C ASP A 42 -5.90 -1.05 10.42
N GLU A 43 -6.38 -0.61 9.25
CA GLU A 43 -6.59 -1.51 8.12
C GLU A 43 -5.27 -2.02 7.54
N TYR A 44 -4.24 -1.17 7.53
CA TYR A 44 -2.90 -1.57 7.11
C TYR A 44 -2.36 -2.67 8.03
N LYS A 45 -2.49 -2.49 9.34
CA LYS A 45 -2.05 -3.49 10.33
C LYS A 45 -2.80 -4.81 10.20
N ALA A 46 -4.09 -4.74 9.90
CA ALA A 46 -4.89 -5.95 9.70
C ALA A 46 -4.44 -6.72 8.45
N LEU A 47 -4.03 -6.00 7.40
CA LEU A 47 -3.53 -6.61 6.17
C LEU A 47 -2.11 -7.15 6.32
N CYS A 48 -1.28 -6.46 7.11
CA CYS A 48 0.12 -6.82 7.36
C CYS A 48 0.32 -7.09 8.85
N PRO A 49 -0.13 -8.25 9.37
CA PRO A 49 -0.15 -8.50 10.82
C PRO A 49 1.20 -8.89 11.43
N GLY A 50 2.23 -9.05 10.61
CA GLY A 50 3.55 -9.47 11.08
C GLY A 50 4.29 -8.38 11.86
N ASN A 51 5.54 -8.67 12.20
CA ASN A 51 6.43 -7.74 12.92
C ASN A 51 7.69 -7.38 12.14
N GLY A 52 7.75 -7.73 10.86
CA GLY A 52 8.84 -7.35 9.96
C GLY A 52 8.74 -5.90 9.50
N ASP A 53 9.69 -5.48 8.67
CA ASP A 53 9.79 -4.10 8.22
C ASP A 53 8.57 -3.62 7.44
N THR A 54 7.99 -4.48 6.60
CA THR A 54 6.79 -4.13 5.83
C THR A 54 5.60 -3.81 6.73
N ALA A 55 5.45 -4.55 7.83
CA ALA A 55 4.35 -4.35 8.77
C ALA A 55 4.58 -3.15 9.68
N THR A 56 5.81 -2.87 10.09
CA THR A 56 6.10 -1.93 11.18
C THR A 56 6.60 -0.58 10.72
N LYS A 57 7.48 -0.51 9.72
CA LYS A 57 8.09 0.76 9.31
C LYS A 57 7.11 1.77 8.74
N PRO A 58 6.24 1.42 7.77
CA PRO A 58 5.28 2.40 7.26
C PRO A 58 4.32 2.90 8.33
N VAL A 59 3.89 2.03 9.23
CA VAL A 59 3.00 2.41 10.34
C VAL A 59 3.69 3.42 11.24
N LYS A 60 4.93 3.16 11.61
CA LYS A 60 5.72 4.08 12.44
C LYS A 60 5.91 5.43 11.75
N HIS A 61 6.36 5.42 10.49
CA HIS A 61 6.61 6.64 9.73
C HIS A 61 5.33 7.46 9.53
N ALA A 62 4.23 6.83 9.14
CA ALA A 62 2.98 7.51 8.91
C ALA A 62 2.42 8.12 10.21
N THR A 63 2.50 7.37 11.31
CA THR A 63 2.03 7.83 12.61
C THR A 63 2.85 9.03 13.09
N GLU A 64 4.17 8.94 13.00
CA GLU A 64 5.07 10.03 13.40
C GLU A 64 4.89 11.27 12.52
N ASN A 65 4.80 11.09 11.20
CA ASN A 65 4.58 12.19 10.26
C ASN A 65 3.28 12.92 10.58
N TYR A 66 2.21 12.18 10.76
CA TYR A 66 0.91 12.78 11.04
C TYR A 66 0.90 13.52 12.39
N ALA A 67 1.53 12.93 13.42
CA ALA A 67 1.67 13.56 14.74
C ALA A 67 2.50 14.86 14.68
N ASN A 68 3.44 14.94 13.73
CA ASN A 68 4.28 16.12 13.51
C ASN A 68 3.68 17.11 12.50
N GLY A 69 2.43 16.91 12.09
CA GLY A 69 1.74 17.79 11.16
C GLY A 69 2.17 17.63 9.70
N VAL A 70 2.74 16.48 9.34
CA VAL A 70 3.13 16.15 7.96
C VAL A 70 2.12 15.17 7.38
N TRP A 71 1.49 15.53 6.28
CA TRP A 71 0.51 14.68 5.63
C TRP A 71 0.45 14.98 4.13
N ASN A 72 -0.10 14.04 3.37
CA ASN A 72 -0.25 14.16 1.92
C ASN A 72 -1.69 14.39 1.54
N ASP A 73 -1.93 15.06 0.41
CA ASP A 73 -3.23 14.98 -0.26
C ASP A 73 -3.57 13.51 -0.55
N PRO A 74 -4.86 13.21 -0.76
CA PRO A 74 -5.24 11.89 -1.25
C PRO A 74 -4.47 11.53 -2.50
N VAL A 75 -3.92 10.30 -2.53
CA VAL A 75 -3.05 9.84 -3.61
C VAL A 75 -3.86 9.01 -4.60
N THR A 76 -3.81 9.38 -5.87
CA THR A 76 -4.44 8.61 -6.94
C THR A 76 -3.43 7.65 -7.53
N ILE A 77 -3.79 6.38 -7.58
CA ILE A 77 -2.98 5.31 -8.16
C ILE A 77 -3.66 4.80 -9.41
N THR A 78 -2.92 4.76 -10.52
CA THR A 78 -3.39 4.18 -11.78
C THR A 78 -2.62 2.89 -12.01
N PHE A 79 -3.28 1.75 -11.87
CA PHE A 79 -2.66 0.46 -12.09
C PHE A 79 -2.53 0.19 -13.59
N THR A 80 -1.31 -0.16 -14.03
CA THR A 80 -1.05 -0.44 -15.44
C THR A 80 -0.90 -1.92 -15.73
N LYS A 81 -0.38 -2.69 -14.76
CA LYS A 81 -0.23 -4.14 -14.89
C LYS A 81 -0.13 -4.77 -13.51
N ALA A 82 -0.69 -5.95 -13.35
CA ALA A 82 -0.52 -6.75 -12.13
C ALA A 82 -0.55 -8.22 -12.49
N PHE A 83 0.42 -8.97 -11.96
CA PHE A 83 0.54 -10.39 -12.29
C PHE A 83 1.30 -11.13 -11.20
N ARG A 84 1.01 -12.42 -11.05
CA ARG A 84 1.79 -13.30 -10.18
C ARG A 84 3.12 -13.61 -10.86
N ARG A 85 4.22 -13.47 -10.11
CA ARG A 85 5.56 -13.80 -10.57
C ARG A 85 5.71 -15.32 -10.68
N SER A 86 6.20 -15.80 -11.83
CA SER A 86 6.42 -17.22 -12.05
C SER A 86 7.77 -17.73 -11.56
N ASP A 87 8.68 -16.80 -11.22
CA ASP A 87 10.04 -17.14 -10.77
C ASP A 87 10.11 -17.45 -9.25
N PHE A 88 9.03 -17.26 -8.52
CA PHE A 88 8.93 -17.64 -7.10
C PHE A 88 8.02 -18.86 -6.96
N LYS A 89 8.61 -20.05 -6.97
CA LYS A 89 7.83 -21.30 -7.03
C LYS A 89 7.15 -21.66 -5.72
N ASP A 90 7.79 -21.37 -4.58
CA ASP A 90 7.30 -21.76 -3.27
C ASP A 90 6.54 -20.63 -2.55
N ASN A 91 6.46 -19.45 -3.18
CA ASN A 91 5.82 -18.29 -2.58
C ASN A 91 4.90 -17.62 -3.60
N VAL A 92 3.85 -17.01 -3.11
CA VAL A 92 2.99 -16.17 -3.94
C VAL A 92 3.56 -14.76 -3.91
N VAL A 93 4.13 -14.33 -5.03
CA VAL A 93 4.65 -12.97 -5.19
C VAL A 93 3.94 -12.33 -6.37
N VAL A 94 3.32 -11.19 -6.13
CA VAL A 94 2.60 -10.42 -7.14
C VAL A 94 3.39 -9.15 -7.43
N GLN A 95 3.59 -8.87 -8.71
CA GLN A 95 4.13 -7.58 -9.14
C GLN A 95 3.00 -6.69 -9.61
N VAL A 96 2.99 -5.46 -9.11
CA VAL A 96 1.99 -4.45 -9.47
C VAL A 96 2.75 -3.26 -10.04
N ASN A 97 2.51 -2.96 -11.31
CA ASN A 97 3.05 -1.76 -11.96
C ASN A 97 1.98 -0.68 -11.90
N PHE A 98 2.36 0.52 -11.52
CA PHE A 98 1.39 1.60 -11.36
C PHE A 98 2.02 2.96 -11.56
N GLU A 99 1.16 3.94 -11.77
CA GLU A 99 1.54 5.34 -11.78
C GLU A 99 0.95 5.98 -10.53
N ARG A 100 1.81 6.61 -9.73
CA ARG A 100 1.36 7.47 -8.65
C ARG A 100 1.24 8.87 -9.22
N GLU A 101 0.02 9.38 -9.28
CA GLU A 101 -0.23 10.72 -9.80
C GLU A 101 0.45 11.77 -8.94
N SER A 102 0.61 12.98 -9.48
CA SER A 102 1.20 14.07 -8.72
C SER A 102 0.43 14.33 -7.43
N VAL A 103 1.13 14.74 -6.40
CA VAL A 103 0.56 14.91 -5.06
C VAL A 103 1.31 16.01 -4.31
N ASN A 104 0.60 16.74 -3.46
CA ASN A 104 1.19 17.72 -2.55
C ASN A 104 1.34 17.12 -1.15
N GLN A 105 2.47 17.42 -0.53
CA GLN A 105 2.73 17.10 0.86
C GLN A 105 2.82 18.40 1.66
N TYR A 106 2.22 18.40 2.85
CA TYR A 106 2.16 19.57 3.72
C TYR A 106 2.91 19.31 5.02
N ASP A 107 3.54 20.34 5.58
CA ASP A 107 4.15 20.25 6.91
C ASP A 107 3.44 21.18 7.91
N SER A 108 3.86 21.13 9.17
CA SER A 108 3.26 21.92 10.23
C SER A 108 3.45 23.44 10.09
N ASN A 109 4.38 23.87 9.24
CA ASN A 109 4.67 25.26 8.98
C ASN A 109 3.92 25.80 7.74
N GLY A 110 3.07 24.97 7.16
CA GLY A 110 2.32 25.33 5.94
C GLY A 110 3.14 25.19 4.66
N LYS A 111 4.34 24.64 4.74
CA LYS A 111 5.15 24.41 3.54
C LYS A 111 4.51 23.28 2.71
N VAL A 112 4.40 23.53 1.41
CA VAL A 112 3.88 22.56 0.44
C VAL A 112 5.02 22.04 -0.40
N THR A 113 5.19 20.72 -0.45
CA THR A 113 6.15 20.06 -1.32
C THR A 113 5.38 19.33 -2.42
N TYR A 114 5.57 19.74 -3.66
CA TYR A 114 4.97 19.09 -4.81
C TYR A 114 5.81 17.90 -5.23
N ARG A 115 5.15 16.76 -5.43
CA ARG A 115 5.78 15.54 -5.93
C ARG A 115 5.18 15.20 -7.27
N GLU A 116 6.03 15.09 -8.28
CA GLU A 116 5.62 14.79 -9.64
C GLU A 116 5.09 13.36 -9.75
N LYS A 117 4.26 13.14 -10.77
CA LYS A 117 3.82 11.81 -11.18
C LYS A 117 5.02 10.89 -11.39
N GLU A 118 4.95 9.69 -10.86
CA GLU A 118 6.00 8.68 -10.99
C GLU A 118 5.44 7.36 -11.47
N SER A 119 6.18 6.70 -12.36
CA SER A 119 5.95 5.28 -12.68
C SER A 119 6.68 4.43 -11.64
N ARG A 120 5.97 3.51 -11.02
CA ARG A 120 6.49 2.69 -9.93
C ARG A 120 6.06 1.23 -10.09
N TRP A 121 6.72 0.36 -9.34
CA TRP A 121 6.29 -1.02 -9.21
C TRP A 121 6.40 -1.46 -7.76
N ALA A 122 5.52 -2.37 -7.37
CA ALA A 122 5.56 -3.03 -6.08
C ALA A 122 5.70 -4.53 -6.28
N GLY A 123 6.52 -5.16 -5.46
CA GLY A 123 6.60 -6.60 -5.34
C GLY A 123 6.02 -6.98 -3.99
N VAL A 124 4.97 -7.79 -3.98
CA VAL A 124 4.22 -8.13 -2.78
C VAL A 124 4.22 -9.63 -2.59
N LYS A 125 4.77 -10.08 -1.46
CA LYS A 125 4.71 -11.48 -1.04
C LYS A 125 3.49 -11.66 -0.16
N LEU A 126 2.62 -12.59 -0.53
CA LEU A 126 1.36 -12.82 0.15
C LEU A 126 1.24 -14.27 0.61
N GLU A 127 0.40 -14.46 1.61
CA GLU A 127 0.05 -15.77 2.13
C GLU A 127 -1.43 -15.82 2.39
N TYR A 128 -2.08 -16.95 2.02
CA TYR A 128 -3.47 -17.17 2.36
C TYR A 128 -3.52 -17.87 3.72
N ASN A 129 -4.15 -17.25 4.71
CA ASN A 129 -4.13 -17.74 6.09
C ASN A 129 -5.27 -18.71 6.42
N GLY A 130 -5.98 -19.19 5.40
CA GLY A 130 -7.15 -20.04 5.58
C GLY A 130 -8.47 -19.26 5.55
N THR A 131 -8.41 -17.95 5.72
CA THR A 131 -9.60 -17.07 5.73
C THR A 131 -9.47 -15.99 4.66
N GLN A 132 -8.29 -15.40 4.54
CA GLN A 132 -8.03 -14.34 3.57
C GLN A 132 -6.54 -14.24 3.24
N TRP A 133 -6.23 -13.48 2.20
CA TRP A 133 -4.86 -13.12 1.87
C TRP A 133 -4.34 -12.09 2.86
N ILE A 134 -3.09 -12.25 3.27
CA ILE A 134 -2.34 -11.28 4.07
C ILE A 134 -1.02 -10.98 3.37
N VAL A 135 -0.47 -9.80 3.65
CA VAL A 135 0.82 -9.37 3.11
C VAL A 135 1.91 -9.70 4.12
N ILE A 136 2.93 -10.42 3.65
CA ILE A 136 4.07 -10.84 4.46
C ILE A 136 5.22 -9.86 4.29
N GLU A 137 5.50 -9.47 3.05
CA GLU A 137 6.63 -8.63 2.71
C GLU A 137 6.33 -7.88 1.42
N ALA A 138 6.75 -6.63 1.33
CA ALA A 138 6.56 -5.87 0.11
C ALA A 138 7.68 -4.86 -0.10
N VAL A 139 7.94 -4.57 -1.36
CA VAL A 139 8.83 -3.47 -1.79
C VAL A 139 8.06 -2.55 -2.71
N ASN A 140 8.41 -1.28 -2.71
CA ASN A 140 7.84 -0.26 -3.59
C ASN A 140 9.01 0.55 -4.14
N ARG A 141 9.19 0.52 -5.45
CA ARG A 141 10.36 1.08 -6.14
C ARG A 141 9.94 1.97 -7.30
N GLU A 142 10.80 2.93 -7.64
CA GLU A 142 10.72 3.64 -8.89
C GLU A 142 11.04 2.71 -10.06
N SER A 143 10.30 2.88 -11.15
CA SER A 143 10.56 2.14 -12.38
C SER A 143 11.81 2.62 -13.09
#